data_ecd6331771b3659345488eca31717fcd
#
_entry.id   ecd6331771b3659345488eca31717fcd
#
_cell.length_a   1.000
_cell.length_b   1.000
_cell.length_c   1.000
_cell.angle_alpha   90.00
_cell.angle_beta   90.00
_cell.angle_gamma   90.00
#
_symmetry.space_group_name_H-M   'P 1'
#
loop_
_entity.id
_entity.type
_entity.pdbx_description
1 polymer ?
#
loop_
_entity_poly.entity_id
_entity_poly.type
_entity_poly.pdbx_seq_one_letter_code
_entity_poly.pdbx_strand_id
1 'polypeptide(L)'
;MNQHIISDMDGGNATDVTTRYSSAATIPGPTIVINEGDEVDLKLTHHFNPESTAEEQVSVHVHGVHYDILSDGTLEYINLFKDESATPTLFYEYRWVAAPGTAGTWTYHDHNMINHNGAEDKGLFGAVIVNKKSSNVDINLGGQKNSVPLSSIQKDYVLYMLDDTFVGTEIDSATGQQIYLGVNPAFSAQKDTNVRFHIIALGTNLHTFQLANYGWIDPGTSNVISEKALGPLEKHVFTVKADASSTYKDTTLSSSLLGIKGSFNVHP
;
A
#
# COMPACT_ATOMS: atom_id res chain seq x y z
N MET A 1 -15.78 -3.97 -6.28
CA MET A 1 -15.31 -2.98 -7.27
C MET A 1 -14.11 -3.59 -7.99
N ASN A 2 -14.06 -3.55 -9.32
CA ASN A 2 -12.92 -4.11 -10.05
C ASN A 2 -11.96 -2.97 -10.36
N GLN A 3 -10.75 -3.05 -9.85
CA GLN A 3 -9.70 -2.10 -10.18
C GLN A 3 -8.85 -2.67 -11.32
N HIS A 4 -8.63 -1.87 -12.37
CA HIS A 4 -7.80 -2.22 -13.50
C HIS A 4 -6.69 -1.20 -13.66
N ILE A 5 -5.48 -1.68 -13.89
CA ILE A 5 -4.37 -0.82 -14.25
C ILE A 5 -4.25 -0.85 -15.78
N ILE A 6 -4.33 0.32 -16.35
CA ILE A 6 -4.10 0.49 -17.78
C ILE A 6 -2.80 1.27 -17.91
N SER A 7 -1.77 0.63 -18.39
CA SER A 7 -0.53 1.30 -18.70
C SER A 7 -0.27 1.20 -20.18
N ASP A 8 0.45 2.15 -20.56
CA ASP A 8 1.23 2.34 -21.76
C ASP A 8 0.51 2.86 -22.96
N MET A 9 0.84 4.07 -23.18
CA MET A 9 0.45 4.87 -24.32
C MET A 9 1.49 4.78 -25.43
N ASP A 10 1.90 3.58 -25.83
CA ASP A 10 2.63 3.43 -27.07
C ASP A 10 1.69 3.67 -28.25
N GLY A 11 1.79 4.87 -28.81
CA GLY A 11 1.04 5.25 -29.99
C GLY A 11 -0.46 5.47 -29.79
N GLY A 12 -0.93 5.76 -28.56
CA GLY A 12 -2.32 6.08 -28.26
C GLY A 12 -3.24 4.88 -28.00
N ASN A 13 -2.70 3.69 -27.85
CA ASN A 13 -3.44 2.49 -27.46
C ASN A 13 -3.15 2.14 -26.00
N ALA A 14 -4.14 2.36 -25.12
CA ALA A 14 -4.07 1.92 -23.74
C ALA A 14 -4.20 0.39 -23.66
N THR A 15 -3.29 -0.26 -22.94
CA THR A 15 -3.32 -1.71 -22.72
C THR A 15 -3.64 -1.99 -21.26
N ASP A 16 -4.61 -2.87 -21.02
CA ASP A 16 -4.88 -3.37 -19.65
C ASP A 16 -3.70 -4.27 -19.23
N VAL A 17 -3.00 -3.82 -18.21
CA VAL A 17 -1.85 -4.51 -17.62
C VAL A 17 -2.12 -4.97 -16.19
N THR A 18 -3.38 -4.96 -15.75
CA THR A 18 -3.78 -5.37 -14.40
C THR A 18 -3.13 -6.67 -14.00
N THR A 19 -3.07 -7.65 -14.90
CA THR A 19 -2.47 -8.96 -14.64
C THR A 19 -0.95 -8.93 -14.46
N ARG A 20 -0.27 -7.83 -14.78
CA ARG A 20 1.16 -7.64 -14.46
C ARG A 20 1.37 -7.22 -13.01
N TYR A 21 0.35 -6.66 -12.38
CA TYR A 21 0.41 -6.12 -11.01
C TYR A 21 -0.45 -6.92 -10.04
N SER A 22 -1.51 -7.55 -10.52
CA SER A 22 -2.39 -8.41 -9.72
C SER A 22 -2.96 -9.53 -10.56
N SER A 23 -3.11 -10.72 -9.99
CA SER A 23 -3.72 -11.87 -10.66
C SER A 23 -5.23 -11.71 -10.88
N ALA A 24 -5.86 -10.79 -10.16
CA ALA A 24 -7.27 -10.44 -10.25
C ALA A 24 -7.50 -9.04 -9.68
N ALA A 25 -8.67 -8.46 -9.97
CA ALA A 25 -9.12 -7.28 -9.25
C ALA A 25 -9.33 -7.61 -7.77
N THR A 26 -8.66 -6.88 -6.88
CA THR A 26 -8.61 -7.15 -5.44
C THR A 26 -8.86 -5.89 -4.62
N ILE A 27 -9.18 -6.09 -3.37
CA ILE A 27 -9.09 -5.11 -2.29
C ILE A 27 -7.99 -5.58 -1.35
N PRO A 28 -6.95 -4.81 -1.13
CA PRO A 28 -6.67 -3.46 -1.62
C PRO A 28 -6.47 -3.38 -3.14
N GLY A 29 -6.46 -2.16 -3.66
CA GLY A 29 -6.07 -1.86 -5.02
C GLY A 29 -4.62 -2.24 -5.33
N PRO A 30 -4.22 -2.13 -6.61
CA PRO A 30 -2.86 -2.50 -7.02
C PRO A 30 -1.79 -1.72 -6.28
N THR A 31 -0.71 -2.39 -5.90
CA THR A 31 0.49 -1.70 -5.44
C THR A 31 1.28 -1.18 -6.64
N ILE A 32 1.49 0.13 -6.69
CA ILE A 32 2.26 0.81 -7.74
C ILE A 32 3.71 0.88 -7.28
N VAL A 33 4.63 0.23 -8.01
CA VAL A 33 6.06 0.23 -7.70
C VAL A 33 6.80 1.06 -8.73
N ILE A 34 7.44 2.13 -8.27
CA ILE A 34 8.17 3.10 -9.10
C ILE A 34 9.53 3.45 -8.46
N ASN A 35 10.33 4.22 -9.16
CA ASN A 35 11.62 4.71 -8.65
C ASN A 35 11.61 6.23 -8.51
N GLU A 36 12.48 6.77 -7.69
CA GLU A 36 12.71 8.21 -7.68
C GLU A 36 13.08 8.71 -9.08
N GLY A 37 12.38 9.73 -9.54
CA GLY A 37 12.50 10.32 -10.87
C GLY A 37 11.44 9.81 -11.88
N ASP A 38 10.63 8.83 -11.52
CA ASP A 38 9.54 8.37 -12.36
C ASP A 38 8.31 9.29 -12.22
N GLU A 39 7.52 9.34 -13.29
CA GLU A 39 6.22 10.01 -13.33
C GLU A 39 5.13 8.96 -13.52
N VAL A 40 3.96 9.18 -12.91
CA VAL A 40 2.78 8.32 -13.03
C VAL A 40 1.63 9.16 -13.56
N ASP A 41 1.14 8.80 -14.73
CA ASP A 41 -0.13 9.31 -15.25
C ASP A 41 -1.22 8.27 -14.95
N LEU A 42 -2.13 8.61 -14.04
CA LEU A 42 -3.19 7.73 -13.59
C LEU A 42 -4.52 8.23 -14.11
N LYS A 43 -5.20 7.39 -14.87
CA LYS A 43 -6.56 7.65 -15.33
C LYS A 43 -7.57 6.86 -14.52
N LEU A 44 -8.35 7.56 -13.72
CA LEU A 44 -9.50 7.00 -13.04
C LEU A 44 -10.71 7.06 -13.98
N THR A 45 -11.33 5.91 -14.24
CA THR A 45 -12.49 5.83 -15.14
C THR A 45 -13.69 5.26 -14.41
N HIS A 46 -14.84 5.81 -14.71
CA HIS A 46 -16.11 5.42 -14.13
C HIS A 46 -16.63 4.10 -14.71
N HIS A 47 -16.97 3.16 -13.80
CA HIS A 47 -17.65 1.91 -14.13
C HIS A 47 -18.79 1.58 -13.14
N PHE A 48 -19.42 2.61 -12.57
CA PHE A 48 -20.54 2.43 -11.67
C PHE A 48 -21.82 2.09 -12.42
N ASN A 49 -22.78 1.52 -11.73
CA ASN A 49 -24.11 1.27 -12.27
C ASN A 49 -24.76 2.63 -12.66
N PRO A 50 -25.26 2.78 -13.90
CA PRO A 50 -25.93 4.01 -14.33
C PRO A 50 -27.20 4.37 -13.54
N GLU A 51 -27.70 3.46 -12.72
CA GLU A 51 -28.84 3.70 -11.82
C GLU A 51 -28.42 4.21 -10.44
N SER A 52 -27.12 4.37 -10.19
CA SER A 52 -26.62 4.76 -8.88
C SER A 52 -26.82 6.23 -8.55
N THR A 53 -26.91 6.49 -7.27
CA THR A 53 -27.28 7.79 -6.70
C THR A 53 -26.06 8.69 -6.51
N ALA A 54 -26.31 9.94 -6.17
CA ALA A 54 -25.34 11.03 -5.97
C ALA A 54 -24.18 10.75 -5.01
N GLU A 55 -24.22 9.69 -4.24
CA GLU A 55 -23.22 9.35 -3.24
C GLU A 55 -21.99 8.61 -3.83
N GLU A 56 -21.97 8.37 -5.14
CA GLU A 56 -20.93 7.61 -5.81
C GLU A 56 -19.87 8.51 -6.46
N GLN A 57 -19.33 9.39 -5.66
CA GLN A 57 -18.15 10.18 -6.02
C GLN A 57 -16.91 9.40 -5.59
N VAL A 58 -15.90 9.32 -6.46
CA VAL A 58 -14.64 8.62 -6.18
C VAL A 58 -13.48 9.44 -6.72
N SER A 59 -12.44 9.55 -5.92
CA SER A 59 -11.17 10.17 -6.32
C SER A 59 -10.00 9.22 -6.07
N VAL A 60 -8.80 9.66 -6.43
CA VAL A 60 -7.56 9.02 -5.99
C VAL A 60 -6.64 10.09 -5.43
N HIS A 61 -6.58 10.17 -4.11
CA HIS A 61 -5.59 10.97 -3.41
C HIS A 61 -4.38 10.10 -3.06
N VAL A 62 -3.18 10.63 -3.23
CA VAL A 62 -1.93 9.92 -2.93
C VAL A 62 -1.09 10.70 -1.93
N HIS A 63 -0.44 9.98 -1.04
CA HIS A 63 0.51 10.58 -0.11
C HIS A 63 1.95 10.50 -0.64
N GLY A 64 2.80 11.40 -0.19
CA GLY A 64 4.25 11.35 -0.24
C GLY A 64 4.96 11.48 -1.59
N VAL A 65 4.24 11.57 -2.68
CA VAL A 65 4.75 11.97 -3.99
C VAL A 65 4.39 13.42 -4.28
N HIS A 66 5.00 14.01 -5.31
CA HIS A 66 4.66 15.38 -5.72
C HIS A 66 3.56 15.36 -6.77
N TYR A 67 2.67 16.31 -6.67
CA TYR A 67 1.58 16.59 -7.62
C TYR A 67 1.21 18.06 -7.57
N ASP A 68 0.53 18.56 -8.57
CA ASP A 68 -0.13 19.86 -8.53
C ASP A 68 -1.54 19.76 -7.93
N ILE A 69 -2.18 20.88 -7.70
CA ILE A 69 -3.52 20.93 -7.07
C ILE A 69 -4.58 20.17 -7.87
N LEU A 70 -4.43 20.04 -9.18
CA LEU A 70 -5.36 19.30 -10.04
C LEU A 70 -5.15 17.80 -9.97
N SER A 71 -4.01 17.34 -9.47
CA SER A 71 -3.67 15.93 -9.31
C SER A 71 -3.65 15.48 -7.86
N ASP A 72 -4.11 16.32 -6.94
CA ASP A 72 -4.20 16.05 -5.51
C ASP A 72 -5.27 15.00 -5.18
N GLY A 73 -6.40 15.01 -5.89
CA GLY A 73 -7.51 14.07 -5.67
C GLY A 73 -8.41 14.40 -4.48
N THR A 74 -8.23 15.55 -3.83
CA THR A 74 -9.09 15.99 -2.73
C THR A 74 -10.36 16.70 -3.21
N LEU A 75 -10.31 17.34 -4.37
CA LEU A 75 -11.42 18.07 -4.97
C LEU A 75 -11.83 17.52 -6.33
N GLU A 76 -10.89 16.82 -7.01
CA GLU A 76 -11.06 16.35 -8.37
C GLU A 76 -11.44 14.86 -8.36
N TYR A 77 -12.70 14.59 -8.55
CA TYR A 77 -13.26 13.25 -8.53
C TYR A 77 -14.17 12.97 -9.72
N ILE A 78 -14.28 11.71 -10.07
CA ILE A 78 -15.32 11.24 -10.97
C ILE A 78 -16.62 11.07 -10.20
N ASN A 79 -17.72 11.43 -10.82
CA ASN A 79 -19.03 11.25 -10.23
C ASN A 79 -20.09 10.97 -11.29
N LEU A 80 -21.15 10.29 -10.85
CA LEU A 80 -22.39 10.12 -11.59
C LEU A 80 -23.44 11.16 -11.22
N PHE A 81 -23.06 12.20 -10.52
CA PHE A 81 -24.01 13.15 -10.02
C PHE A 81 -24.85 13.69 -11.19
N LYS A 82 -26.09 13.25 -11.24
CA LYS A 82 -27.14 13.84 -12.04
C LYS A 82 -27.83 14.93 -11.21
N ASP A 83 -27.11 15.96 -10.86
CA ASP A 83 -27.76 17.25 -10.75
C ASP A 83 -28.26 17.55 -12.17
N GLU A 84 -29.53 17.90 -12.33
CA GLU A 84 -30.13 18.16 -13.65
C GLU A 84 -29.36 19.25 -14.44
N SER A 85 -28.44 19.96 -13.79
CA SER A 85 -27.57 21.01 -14.34
C SER A 85 -26.13 20.57 -14.60
N ALA A 86 -25.63 19.41 -14.10
CA ALA A 86 -24.23 19.03 -14.19
C ALA A 86 -24.00 17.87 -15.16
N THR A 87 -22.93 17.95 -15.95
CA THR A 87 -22.47 16.84 -16.79
C THR A 87 -21.69 15.87 -15.90
N PRO A 88 -22.02 14.55 -15.92
CA PRO A 88 -21.24 13.58 -15.17
C PRO A 88 -19.77 13.56 -15.58
N THR A 89 -18.87 13.54 -14.60
CA THR A 89 -17.44 13.36 -14.86
C THR A 89 -17.14 11.87 -14.94
N LEU A 90 -16.96 11.33 -16.14
CA LEU A 90 -16.79 9.92 -16.40
C LEU A 90 -15.36 9.43 -16.22
N PHE A 91 -14.39 10.32 -16.24
CA PHE A 91 -12.99 10.01 -15.96
C PHE A 91 -12.26 11.23 -15.45
N TYR A 92 -11.15 11.01 -14.76
CA TYR A 92 -10.20 12.04 -14.37
C TYR A 92 -8.76 11.52 -14.52
N GLU A 93 -7.82 12.41 -14.83
CA GLU A 93 -6.41 12.08 -15.03
C GLU A 93 -5.56 12.81 -13.99
N TYR A 94 -4.83 12.06 -13.19
CA TYR A 94 -3.90 12.55 -12.17
C TYR A 94 -2.47 12.33 -12.65
N ARG A 95 -1.59 13.28 -12.33
CA ARG A 95 -0.16 13.16 -12.59
C ARG A 95 0.62 13.28 -11.31
N TRP A 96 1.39 12.25 -11.02
CA TRP A 96 2.24 12.18 -9.84
C TRP A 96 3.70 12.10 -10.23
N VAL A 97 4.60 12.71 -9.43
CA VAL A 97 6.03 12.73 -9.66
C VAL A 97 6.74 12.17 -8.44
N ALA A 98 7.46 11.08 -8.62
CA ALA A 98 8.34 10.53 -7.59
C ALA A 98 9.64 11.35 -7.51
N ALA A 99 9.55 12.59 -7.04
CA ALA A 99 10.69 13.50 -6.94
C ALA A 99 11.79 12.95 -6.00
N PRO A 100 13.04 13.40 -6.11
CA PRO A 100 14.09 13.06 -5.17
C PRO A 100 13.68 13.36 -3.71
N GLY A 101 13.81 12.38 -2.82
CA GLY A 101 13.40 12.46 -1.42
C GLY A 101 12.03 11.87 -1.13
N THR A 102 11.29 11.39 -2.13
CA THR A 102 9.99 10.72 -1.95
C THR A 102 10.11 9.21 -1.76
N ALA A 103 11.32 8.65 -1.75
CA ALA A 103 11.52 7.22 -1.52
C ALA A 103 10.84 6.75 -0.23
N GLY A 104 10.10 5.66 -0.32
CA GLY A 104 9.31 5.11 0.79
C GLY A 104 8.08 4.38 0.32
N THR A 105 7.20 4.08 1.26
CA THR A 105 5.90 3.50 0.98
C THR A 105 4.83 4.49 1.37
N TRP A 106 3.87 4.66 0.51
CA TRP A 106 2.82 5.63 0.63
C TRP A 106 1.47 4.97 0.34
N THR A 107 0.40 5.51 0.90
CA THR A 107 -0.94 5.07 0.53
C THR A 107 -1.52 5.98 -0.55
N TYR A 108 -2.37 5.41 -1.39
CA TYR A 108 -3.38 6.16 -2.13
C TYR A 108 -4.76 5.66 -1.70
N HIS A 109 -5.74 6.53 -1.71
CA HIS A 109 -7.09 6.20 -1.28
C HIS A 109 -8.12 7.15 -1.89
N ASP A 110 -9.39 6.79 -1.80
CA ASP A 110 -10.47 7.72 -2.12
C ASP A 110 -10.56 8.82 -1.05
N HIS A 111 -10.72 10.04 -1.50
CA HIS A 111 -10.84 11.20 -0.62
C HIS A 111 -12.25 11.80 -0.63
N ASN A 112 -13.28 10.99 -0.82
CA ASN A 112 -14.64 11.46 -0.80
C ASN A 112 -15.06 11.89 0.62
N MET A 113 -15.20 13.21 0.81
CA MET A 113 -15.55 13.81 2.10
C MET A 113 -16.98 13.47 2.58
N ILE A 114 -17.86 13.06 1.69
CA ILE A 114 -19.26 12.72 2.03
C ILE A 114 -19.31 11.35 2.72
N ASN A 115 -18.44 10.46 2.32
CA ASN A 115 -18.32 9.11 2.88
C ASN A 115 -17.06 8.98 3.75
N HIS A 116 -16.82 9.94 4.61
CA HIS A 116 -15.65 9.96 5.47
C HIS A 116 -15.36 8.58 6.08
N ASN A 117 -14.19 8.02 5.80
CA ASN A 117 -13.74 6.65 6.05
C ASN A 117 -14.47 5.55 5.24
N GLY A 118 -15.61 5.81 4.64
CA GLY A 118 -16.38 4.78 3.92
C GLY A 118 -15.66 4.20 2.71
N ALA A 119 -14.74 4.96 2.11
CA ALA A 119 -13.97 4.49 0.97
C ALA A 119 -12.85 3.52 1.36
N GLU A 120 -12.15 3.80 2.46
CA GLU A 120 -11.16 2.90 3.03
C GLU A 120 -11.85 1.62 3.51
N ASP A 121 -12.95 1.73 4.24
CA ASP A 121 -13.78 0.60 4.67
C ASP A 121 -14.36 -0.20 3.50
N LYS A 122 -14.60 0.47 2.35
CA LYS A 122 -15.03 -0.18 1.11
C LYS A 122 -13.88 -0.73 0.26
N GLY A 123 -12.65 -0.58 0.71
CA GLY A 123 -11.47 -1.10 0.04
C GLY A 123 -10.93 -0.23 -1.10
N LEU A 124 -11.26 1.06 -1.11
CA LEU A 124 -10.74 2.02 -2.11
C LEU A 124 -9.40 2.61 -1.68
N PHE A 125 -8.43 1.76 -1.48
CA PHE A 125 -7.06 2.11 -1.08
C PHE A 125 -6.05 1.16 -1.71
N GLY A 126 -4.80 1.59 -1.74
CA GLY A 126 -3.66 0.80 -2.17
C GLY A 126 -2.34 1.46 -1.77
N ALA A 127 -1.24 0.97 -2.30
CA ALA A 127 0.09 1.48 -1.98
C ALA A 127 0.84 1.98 -3.21
N VAL A 128 1.67 3.00 -3.00
CA VAL A 128 2.74 3.41 -3.90
C VAL A 128 4.07 3.17 -3.21
N ILE A 129 4.93 2.36 -3.79
CA ILE A 129 6.28 2.11 -3.31
C ILE A 129 7.25 2.85 -4.23
N VAL A 130 7.94 3.85 -3.70
CA VAL A 130 8.97 4.59 -4.41
C VAL A 130 10.33 4.06 -3.97
N ASN A 131 11.02 3.39 -4.87
CA ASN A 131 12.36 2.89 -4.61
C ASN A 131 13.41 3.95 -4.93
N LYS A 132 14.48 3.97 -4.16
CA LYS A 132 15.65 4.81 -4.45
C LYS A 132 16.56 4.12 -5.46
N LYS A 133 17.04 4.83 -6.48
CA LYS A 133 17.81 4.25 -7.62
C LYS A 133 19.08 3.48 -7.25
N SER A 134 19.66 3.67 -6.08
CA SER A 134 20.86 2.94 -5.63
C SER A 134 20.63 2.39 -4.23
N SER A 135 19.64 1.52 -4.10
CA SER A 135 19.12 1.27 -2.77
C SER A 135 19.72 0.06 -2.10
N ASN A 136 20.37 0.35 -1.00
CA ASN A 136 20.47 -0.59 0.08
C ASN A 136 19.31 -0.35 1.06
N VAL A 137 18.90 -1.39 1.74
CA VAL A 137 17.94 -1.33 2.84
C VAL A 137 18.62 -1.68 4.15
N ASP A 138 18.18 -1.03 5.21
CA ASP A 138 18.71 -1.30 6.55
C ASP A 138 18.13 -2.62 7.09
N ILE A 139 18.97 -3.42 7.72
CA ILE A 139 18.58 -4.68 8.35
C ILE A 139 19.28 -4.84 9.70
N ASN A 140 18.59 -5.44 10.66
CA ASN A 140 19.17 -5.81 11.94
C ASN A 140 19.85 -7.18 11.80
N LEU A 141 21.16 -7.24 12.04
CA LEU A 141 21.93 -8.48 12.15
C LEU A 141 22.67 -8.50 13.47
N GLY A 142 22.29 -9.39 14.36
CA GLY A 142 22.94 -9.53 15.67
C GLY A 142 22.81 -8.30 16.58
N GLY A 143 21.72 -7.57 16.50
CA GLY A 143 21.48 -6.36 17.30
C GLY A 143 22.12 -5.09 16.74
N GLN A 144 22.67 -5.13 15.54
CA GLN A 144 23.36 -4.02 14.90
C GLN A 144 22.73 -3.68 13.54
N LYS A 145 22.76 -2.38 13.21
CA LYS A 145 22.39 -1.89 11.89
C LYS A 145 23.40 -2.36 10.85
N ASN A 146 22.91 -3.05 9.85
CA ASN A 146 23.63 -3.44 8.64
C ASN A 146 22.85 -2.93 7.42
N SER A 147 23.44 -3.06 6.24
CA SER A 147 22.84 -2.63 4.98
C SER A 147 23.01 -3.73 3.95
N VAL A 148 21.91 -4.08 3.29
CA VAL A 148 21.88 -5.09 2.22
C VAL A 148 21.29 -4.50 0.94
N PRO A 149 21.70 -4.97 -0.25
CA PRO A 149 21.10 -4.51 -1.50
C PRO A 149 19.58 -4.76 -1.52
N LEU A 150 18.81 -3.80 -2.08
CA LEU A 150 17.38 -4.00 -2.30
C LEU A 150 17.09 -5.27 -3.13
N SER A 151 17.94 -5.56 -4.10
CA SER A 151 17.85 -6.78 -4.92
C SER A 151 18.03 -8.09 -4.15
N SER A 152 18.46 -8.03 -2.89
CA SER A 152 18.55 -9.20 -2.00
C SER A 152 17.24 -9.50 -1.27
N ILE A 153 16.23 -8.65 -1.39
CA ILE A 153 14.90 -8.89 -0.82
C ILE A 153 14.21 -9.97 -1.65
N GLN A 154 13.85 -11.05 -0.99
CA GLN A 154 13.21 -12.20 -1.63
C GLN A 154 11.71 -12.24 -1.42
N LYS A 155 11.23 -11.58 -0.37
CA LYS A 155 9.82 -11.40 -0.08
C LYS A 155 9.56 -9.95 0.29
N ASP A 156 8.54 -9.40 -0.31
CA ASP A 156 8.14 -8.01 -0.15
C ASP A 156 6.64 -7.95 0.15
N TYR A 157 6.29 -7.62 1.39
CA TYR A 157 4.93 -7.68 1.88
C TYR A 157 4.39 -6.29 2.18
N VAL A 158 3.16 -6.02 1.75
CA VAL A 158 2.39 -4.85 2.19
C VAL A 158 1.31 -5.32 3.13
N LEU A 159 1.26 -4.75 4.32
CA LEU A 159 0.27 -5.03 5.34
C LEU A 159 -0.47 -3.74 5.70
N TYR A 160 -1.75 -3.73 5.44
CA TYR A 160 -2.65 -2.66 5.84
C TYR A 160 -3.25 -2.99 7.20
N MET A 161 -3.10 -2.08 8.16
CA MET A 161 -3.73 -2.16 9.47
C MET A 161 -5.02 -1.34 9.40
N LEU A 162 -6.14 -2.02 9.43
CA LEU A 162 -7.48 -1.43 9.53
C LEU A 162 -7.91 -1.44 11.00
N ASP A 163 -8.99 -0.74 11.33
CA ASP A 163 -9.43 -0.59 12.73
C ASP A 163 -9.77 -1.92 13.43
N ASP A 164 -10.13 -2.95 12.67
CA ASP A 164 -10.58 -4.24 13.18
C ASP A 164 -9.83 -5.46 12.60
N THR A 165 -8.93 -5.27 11.64
CA THR A 165 -8.26 -6.37 10.95
C THR A 165 -6.98 -5.94 10.24
N PHE A 166 -6.20 -6.93 9.81
CA PHE A 166 -5.13 -6.73 8.84
C PHE A 166 -5.57 -7.22 7.45
N VAL A 167 -5.09 -6.54 6.42
CA VAL A 167 -5.18 -7.02 5.03
C VAL A 167 -3.78 -7.02 4.44
N GLY A 168 -3.40 -8.09 3.78
CA GLY A 168 -2.03 -8.22 3.27
C GLY A 168 -1.93 -8.62 1.81
N THR A 169 -0.86 -8.13 1.20
CA THR A 169 -0.44 -8.48 -0.16
C THR A 169 1.05 -8.80 -0.18
N GLU A 170 1.47 -9.54 -1.20
CA GLU A 170 2.87 -9.78 -1.53
C GLU A 170 3.15 -9.17 -2.91
N ILE A 171 4.33 -8.61 -3.09
CA ILE A 171 4.82 -8.22 -4.41
C ILE A 171 5.78 -9.33 -4.86
N ASP A 172 5.41 -10.03 -5.90
CA ASP A 172 6.26 -11.05 -6.52
C ASP A 172 7.50 -10.39 -7.13
N SER A 173 8.67 -10.74 -6.63
CA SER A 173 9.93 -10.11 -7.03
C SER A 173 10.35 -10.41 -8.47
N ALA A 174 9.85 -11.48 -9.06
CA ALA A 174 10.18 -11.89 -10.42
C ALA A 174 9.27 -11.20 -11.46
N THR A 175 8.01 -11.01 -11.14
CA THR A 175 6.99 -10.49 -12.07
C THR A 175 6.56 -9.06 -11.76
N GLY A 176 6.79 -8.58 -10.53
CA GLY A 176 6.25 -7.32 -10.01
C GLY A 176 4.74 -7.39 -9.73
N GLN A 177 4.12 -8.56 -9.87
CA GLN A 177 2.69 -8.74 -9.62
C GLN A 177 2.36 -8.67 -8.14
N GLN A 178 1.22 -8.07 -7.82
CA GLN A 178 0.63 -8.14 -6.51
C GLN A 178 -0.14 -9.46 -6.35
N ILE A 179 0.15 -10.16 -5.26
CA ILE A 179 -0.56 -11.36 -4.83
C ILE A 179 -1.38 -10.99 -3.59
N TYR A 180 -2.69 -11.17 -3.64
CA TYR A 180 -3.56 -10.95 -2.50
C TYR A 180 -3.43 -12.12 -1.51
N LEU A 181 -3.11 -11.83 -0.26
CA LEU A 181 -2.90 -12.83 0.79
C LEU A 181 -4.09 -12.95 1.76
N GLY A 182 -5.04 -12.03 1.66
CA GLY A 182 -6.27 -12.06 2.47
C GLY A 182 -6.21 -11.27 3.76
N VAL A 183 -7.19 -11.56 4.59
CA VAL A 183 -7.37 -10.97 5.92
C VAL A 183 -6.50 -11.72 6.93
N ASN A 184 -5.81 -10.98 7.79
CA ASN A 184 -4.89 -11.53 8.79
C ASN A 184 -3.93 -12.58 8.19
N PRO A 185 -3.17 -12.21 7.12
CA PRO A 185 -2.47 -13.18 6.28
C PRO A 185 -1.40 -13.99 7.02
N ALA A 186 -1.18 -15.20 6.52
CA ALA A 186 -0.03 -15.99 6.86
C ALA A 186 1.12 -15.67 5.89
N PHE A 187 2.04 -14.81 6.30
CA PHE A 187 3.27 -14.56 5.55
C PHE A 187 4.19 -15.77 5.56
N SER A 188 5.02 -15.93 4.54
CA SER A 188 5.88 -17.09 4.36
C SER A 188 7.23 -16.71 3.75
N ALA A 189 8.32 -17.24 4.30
CA ALA A 189 9.67 -17.04 3.76
C ALA A 189 10.54 -18.27 3.93
N GLN A 190 11.57 -18.39 3.09
CA GLN A 190 12.63 -19.36 3.31
C GLN A 190 13.57 -18.86 4.42
N LYS A 191 14.11 -19.79 5.21
CA LYS A 191 15.07 -19.45 6.24
C LYS A 191 16.29 -18.74 5.64
N ASP A 192 16.85 -17.82 6.40
CA ASP A 192 18.03 -17.03 6.04
C ASP A 192 17.83 -16.04 4.88
N THR A 193 16.60 -15.84 4.40
CA THR A 193 16.27 -14.87 3.37
C THR A 193 15.95 -13.48 3.95
N ASN A 194 16.11 -12.45 3.15
CA ASN A 194 15.73 -11.09 3.53
C ASN A 194 14.28 -10.82 3.13
N VAL A 195 13.49 -10.36 4.09
CA VAL A 195 12.06 -10.06 3.95
C VAL A 195 11.83 -8.60 4.31
N ARG A 196 11.18 -7.86 3.43
CA ARG A 196 10.77 -6.47 3.66
C ARG A 196 9.27 -6.42 3.95
N PHE A 197 8.92 -5.64 4.95
CA PHE A 197 7.54 -5.35 5.32
C PHE A 197 7.25 -3.87 5.15
N HIS A 198 6.15 -3.56 4.48
CA HIS A 198 5.57 -2.24 4.35
C HIS A 198 4.29 -2.24 5.17
N ILE A 199 4.31 -1.59 6.31
CA ILE A 199 3.14 -1.46 7.18
C ILE A 199 2.49 -0.11 6.90
N ILE A 200 1.20 -0.10 6.63
CA ILE A 200 0.39 1.10 6.41
C ILE A 200 -0.78 1.06 7.38
N ALA A 201 -0.90 2.04 8.26
CA ALA A 201 -2.06 2.19 9.11
C ALA A 201 -3.15 2.95 8.35
N LEU A 202 -4.31 2.33 8.20
CA LEU A 202 -5.52 2.92 7.65
C LEU A 202 -6.60 2.92 8.74
N GLY A 203 -7.71 3.57 8.47
CA GLY A 203 -8.75 3.70 9.49
C GLY A 203 -8.54 4.92 10.39
N THR A 204 -9.15 4.92 11.55
CA THR A 204 -9.25 6.09 12.43
C THR A 204 -8.49 5.93 13.74
N ASN A 205 -8.06 4.73 14.06
CA ASN A 205 -7.44 4.40 15.33
C ASN A 205 -5.91 4.48 15.29
N LEU A 206 -5.32 4.61 16.47
CA LEU A 206 -3.90 4.37 16.68
C LEU A 206 -3.66 2.86 16.75
N HIS A 207 -2.66 2.38 16.03
CA HIS A 207 -2.23 1.00 16.02
C HIS A 207 -0.81 0.85 16.56
N THR A 208 -0.47 -0.34 17.05
CA THR A 208 0.91 -0.66 17.42
C THR A 208 1.28 -2.03 16.85
N PHE A 209 1.97 -2.00 15.73
CA PHE A 209 2.45 -3.22 15.07
C PHE A 209 3.60 -3.84 15.86
N GLN A 210 3.54 -5.15 16.06
CA GLN A 210 4.60 -5.97 16.65
C GLN A 210 4.80 -7.25 15.80
N LEU A 211 6.06 -7.59 15.52
CA LEU A 211 6.46 -8.90 15.01
C LEU A 211 7.24 -9.63 16.12
N ALA A 212 6.63 -10.64 16.73
CA ALA A 212 7.16 -11.29 17.92
C ALA A 212 8.52 -11.93 17.65
N ASN A 213 9.44 -11.81 18.59
CA ASN A 213 10.81 -12.32 18.53
C ASN A 213 11.69 -11.74 17.42
N TYR A 214 11.21 -10.73 16.70
CA TYR A 214 12.01 -10.01 15.72
C TYR A 214 12.30 -8.59 16.20
N GLY A 215 13.52 -8.15 15.96
CA GLY A 215 13.88 -6.74 16.05
C GLY A 215 14.36 -6.24 14.69
N TRP A 216 14.00 -5.02 14.34
CA TRP A 216 14.42 -4.37 13.09
C TRP A 216 14.97 -2.98 13.36
N ILE A 217 15.64 -2.42 12.38
CA ILE A 217 16.15 -1.05 12.47
C ILE A 217 15.00 -0.06 12.27
N ASP A 218 14.79 0.84 13.23
CA ASP A 218 13.85 1.94 13.06
C ASP A 218 14.36 2.88 11.95
N PRO A 219 13.60 3.09 10.86
CA PRO A 219 14.03 3.85 9.70
C PRO A 219 14.61 5.24 10.06
N GLY A 220 15.72 5.59 9.43
CA GLY A 220 16.43 6.84 9.69
C GLY A 220 17.29 6.86 10.96
N THR A 221 17.35 5.76 11.71
CA THR A 221 18.12 5.63 12.96
C THR A 221 19.08 4.44 12.92
N SER A 222 19.74 4.18 14.05
CA SER A 222 20.49 2.94 14.30
C SER A 222 19.85 2.10 15.40
N ASN A 223 18.68 2.48 15.86
CA ASN A 223 18.00 1.81 16.96
C ASN A 223 17.32 0.53 16.47
N VAL A 224 17.42 -0.53 17.27
CA VAL A 224 16.66 -1.75 17.09
C VAL A 224 15.37 -1.61 17.89
N ILE A 225 14.25 -1.79 17.21
CA ILE A 225 12.93 -1.81 17.82
C ILE A 225 12.23 -3.13 17.49
N SER A 226 11.22 -3.52 18.25
CA SER A 226 10.40 -4.73 18.05
C SER A 226 8.92 -4.43 17.88
N GLU A 227 8.54 -3.17 18.03
CA GLU A 227 7.19 -2.67 17.83
C GLU A 227 7.19 -1.22 17.36
N LYS A 228 6.12 -0.80 16.69
CA LYS A 228 5.96 0.56 16.18
C LYS A 228 4.52 1.01 16.30
N ALA A 229 4.31 2.13 16.98
CA ALA A 229 3.03 2.81 16.98
C ALA A 229 2.85 3.62 15.69
N LEU A 230 1.66 3.56 15.11
CA LEU A 230 1.27 4.19 13.86
C LEU A 230 -0.12 4.83 14.02
N GLY A 231 -0.22 6.10 13.71
CA GLY A 231 -1.51 6.80 13.57
C GLY A 231 -2.11 6.60 12.18
N PRO A 232 -3.33 7.11 11.96
CA PRO A 232 -3.99 7.07 10.67
C PRO A 232 -3.10 7.60 9.54
N LEU A 233 -3.04 6.85 8.42
CA LEU A 233 -2.25 7.12 7.21
C LEU A 233 -0.72 7.13 7.42
N GLU A 234 -0.24 6.78 8.60
CA GLU A 234 1.18 6.56 8.81
C GLU A 234 1.65 5.21 8.25
N LYS A 235 2.93 5.16 7.93
CA LYS A 235 3.58 3.96 7.39
C LYS A 235 4.88 3.67 8.10
N HIS A 236 5.29 2.41 8.01
CA HIS A 236 6.57 1.96 8.53
C HIS A 236 7.14 0.86 7.63
N VAL A 237 8.38 1.03 7.18
CA VAL A 237 9.04 0.05 6.31
C VAL A 237 10.27 -0.49 7.03
N PHE A 238 10.39 -1.80 7.08
CA PHE A 238 11.54 -2.44 7.70
C PHE A 238 11.89 -3.76 7.03
N THR A 239 13.11 -4.21 7.27
CA THR A 239 13.62 -5.47 6.73
C THR A 239 14.12 -6.35 7.86
N VAL A 240 13.79 -7.63 7.76
CA VAL A 240 14.28 -8.67 8.67
C VAL A 240 14.92 -9.81 7.89
N LYS A 241 15.85 -10.51 8.52
CA LYS A 241 16.28 -11.81 8.06
C LYS A 241 15.32 -12.86 8.62
N ALA A 242 14.73 -13.70 7.77
CA ALA A 242 13.83 -14.75 8.17
C ALA A 242 14.62 -15.85 8.92
N ASP A 243 14.52 -15.88 10.22
CA ASP A 243 15.26 -16.82 11.08
C ASP A 243 14.37 -17.92 11.65
N ALA A 244 13.23 -17.55 12.20
CA ALA A 244 12.29 -18.49 12.82
C ALA A 244 10.83 -18.04 12.60
N SER A 245 9.93 -19.00 12.55
CA SER A 245 8.49 -18.72 12.51
C SER A 245 8.04 -17.88 13.70
N SER A 246 7.10 -16.97 13.46
CA SER A 246 6.64 -16.01 14.42
C SER A 246 5.18 -15.63 14.19
N THR A 247 4.66 -14.72 15.01
CA THR A 247 3.37 -14.08 14.84
C THR A 247 3.53 -12.58 14.84
N TYR A 248 2.66 -11.89 14.12
CA TYR A 248 2.53 -10.46 14.21
C TYR A 248 1.14 -10.10 14.73
N LYS A 249 1.03 -8.94 15.36
CA LYS A 249 -0.22 -8.46 15.95
C LYS A 249 -0.23 -6.95 16.11
N ASP A 250 -1.42 -6.43 16.34
CA ASP A 250 -1.61 -5.11 16.91
C ASP A 250 -1.67 -5.23 18.43
N THR A 251 -0.83 -4.49 19.15
CA THR A 251 -0.72 -4.55 20.61
C THR A 251 -1.56 -3.49 21.32
N THR A 252 -2.26 -2.61 20.60
CA THR A 252 -3.23 -1.71 21.23
C THR A 252 -4.32 -2.50 21.94
N LEU A 253 -4.86 -1.94 23.02
CA LEU A 253 -5.80 -2.68 23.87
C LEU A 253 -7.04 -3.15 23.11
N SER A 254 -7.65 -2.27 22.31
CA SER A 254 -8.82 -2.59 21.49
C SER A 254 -8.56 -3.75 20.52
N SER A 255 -7.50 -3.65 19.76
CA SER A 255 -7.12 -4.64 18.76
C SER A 255 -6.70 -5.97 19.39
N SER A 256 -6.03 -5.91 20.53
CA SER A 256 -5.68 -7.11 21.31
C SER A 256 -6.92 -7.86 21.81
N LEU A 257 -7.96 -7.15 22.22
CA LEU A 257 -9.23 -7.75 22.62
C LEU A 257 -10.00 -8.37 21.44
N LEU A 258 -9.88 -7.78 20.25
CA LEU A 258 -10.43 -8.33 19.01
C LEU A 258 -9.60 -9.51 18.47
N GLY A 259 -8.38 -9.70 18.97
CA GLY A 259 -7.51 -10.79 18.54
C GLY A 259 -6.87 -10.57 17.16
N ILE A 260 -6.66 -9.33 16.76
CA ILE A 260 -6.06 -8.97 15.45
C ILE A 260 -4.60 -9.42 15.39
N LYS A 261 -4.35 -10.49 14.66
CA LYS A 261 -3.03 -11.11 14.51
C LYS A 261 -2.93 -11.97 13.27
N GLY A 262 -1.70 -12.23 12.82
CA GLY A 262 -1.39 -13.21 11.78
C GLY A 262 -0.10 -13.95 12.09
N SER A 263 0.36 -14.77 11.14
CA SER A 263 1.59 -15.57 11.27
C SER A 263 2.65 -15.16 10.25
N PHE A 264 3.89 -15.37 10.63
CA PHE A 264 5.05 -15.31 9.74
C PHE A 264 5.75 -16.67 9.81
N ASN A 265 5.60 -17.48 8.77
CA ASN A 265 6.06 -18.86 8.69
C ASN A 265 7.41 -18.90 7.97
N VAL A 266 8.42 -19.45 8.63
CA VAL A 266 9.76 -19.62 8.07
C VAL A 266 10.01 -21.11 7.84
N HIS A 267 10.33 -21.43 6.58
CA HIS A 267 10.58 -22.81 6.13
C HIS A 267 12.08 -23.03 5.95
N PRO A 268 12.57 -24.25 6.20
CA PRO A 268 13.97 -24.61 5.97
C PRO A 268 14.46 -24.37 4.55
#